data_7ed5b5bba8ddad7ca904b1aa314ed6c3
#
_entry.id   7ed5b5bba8ddad7ca904b1aa314ed6c3
#
_cell.length_a   1.000
_cell.length_b   1.000
_cell.length_c   1.000
_cell.angle_alpha   90.00
_cell.angle_beta   90.00
_cell.angle_gamma   90.00
#
_symmetry.space_group_name_H-M   'P 1'
#
loop_
_entity.id
_entity.type
_entity.pdbx_description
1 polymer ?
#
loop_
_entity_poly.entity_id
_entity_poly.type
_entity_poly.pdbx_seq_one_letter_code
_entity_poly.pdbx_strand_id
1 'polypeptide(L)'
;MLYVLVNITMNPTISKSQYVRGLQCEKALWLFRNRKDLLLEPSSATKNILEIGNLIGKLAMDNYPTGIEVTTEYWDINGAIKATKKYIDDGNDIIFEATALHPITGAYSKIDILKRVDNTDLWDLIEVKSSTKVKEYHKDDLAFQYYVFSNSGYKIRNSYMMLIDNSYERIGDIDPTKILRLIDISEQVKNKQNEVNRITLELCNSLTETGEPKEKIGEKCFKPFECDFKSYCWKHVPDYSIY
;
A
#
# COMPACT_ATOMS: atom_id res chain seq x y z
N MET A 1 -25.87 -22.90 8.54
CA MET A 1 -25.49 -22.43 7.20
C MET A 1 -24.01 -22.77 7.04
N LEU A 2 -23.70 -23.84 6.26
CA LEU A 2 -22.36 -24.39 6.13
C LEU A 2 -21.48 -23.39 5.37
N TYR A 3 -20.45 -22.84 6.03
CA TYR A 3 -19.33 -22.22 5.34
C TYR A 3 -18.53 -23.32 4.65
N VAL A 4 -18.71 -23.44 3.35
CA VAL A 4 -17.81 -24.22 2.52
C VAL A 4 -16.49 -23.45 2.51
N LEU A 5 -15.52 -23.95 3.28
CA LEU A 5 -14.11 -23.55 3.17
C LEU A 5 -13.60 -24.01 1.79
N VAL A 6 -13.82 -23.20 0.79
CA VAL A 6 -13.11 -23.34 -0.47
C VAL A 6 -11.67 -22.91 -0.22
N ASN A 7 -10.79 -23.88 0.02
CA ASN A 7 -9.34 -23.68 0.00
C ASN A 7 -8.90 -23.40 -1.46
N ILE A 8 -9.32 -22.26 -2.00
CA ILE A 8 -8.73 -21.74 -3.23
C ILE A 8 -7.44 -21.04 -2.79
N THR A 9 -6.31 -21.70 -2.94
CA THR A 9 -5.00 -21.07 -2.85
C THR A 9 -4.84 -20.17 -4.08
N MET A 10 -5.43 -18.98 -4.02
CA MET A 10 -5.22 -17.96 -5.03
C MET A 10 -3.78 -17.49 -4.94
N ASN A 11 -3.07 -17.52 -6.05
CA ASN A 11 -1.76 -16.90 -6.12
C ASN A 11 -1.90 -15.36 -6.03
N PRO A 12 -1.02 -14.68 -5.28
CA PRO A 12 -0.98 -13.22 -5.26
C PRO A 12 -0.84 -12.64 -6.66
N THR A 13 -1.74 -11.73 -7.05
CA THR A 13 -1.76 -11.14 -8.41
C THR A 13 -1.17 -9.74 -8.43
N ILE A 14 -1.72 -8.82 -7.64
CA ILE A 14 -1.35 -7.40 -7.64
C ILE A 14 -1.17 -6.90 -6.19
N SER A 15 -0.04 -6.26 -5.92
CA SER A 15 0.23 -5.61 -4.64
C SER A 15 -0.27 -4.17 -4.62
N LYS A 16 -0.32 -3.54 -3.43
CA LYS A 16 -0.58 -2.11 -3.23
C LYS A 16 0.29 -1.23 -4.14
N SER A 17 1.60 -1.44 -4.14
CA SER A 17 2.52 -0.65 -4.97
C SER A 17 2.30 -0.86 -6.48
N GLN A 18 1.93 -2.06 -6.88
CA GLN A 18 1.59 -2.36 -8.27
C GLN A 18 0.25 -1.74 -8.68
N TYR A 19 -0.74 -1.72 -7.79
CA TYR A 19 -2.01 -1.02 -7.99
C TYR A 19 -1.79 0.48 -8.21
N VAL A 20 -1.05 1.14 -7.33
CA VAL A 20 -0.72 2.57 -7.45
C VAL A 20 0.07 2.86 -8.75
N ARG A 21 0.99 1.97 -9.12
CA ARG A 21 1.71 2.06 -10.41
C ARG A 21 0.76 1.94 -11.59
N GLY A 22 -0.20 1.02 -11.53
CA GLY A 22 -1.23 0.83 -12.57
C GLY A 22 -2.17 2.03 -12.69
N LEU A 23 -2.55 2.65 -11.55
CA LEU A 23 -3.32 3.90 -11.53
C LEU A 23 -2.60 5.02 -12.29
N GLN A 24 -1.30 5.13 -12.11
CA GLN A 24 -0.50 6.13 -12.82
C GLN A 24 -0.37 5.79 -14.31
N CYS A 25 -0.05 4.52 -14.62
CA CYS A 25 0.14 4.06 -15.98
C CYS A 25 0.11 2.52 -16.06
N GLU A 26 -0.84 1.98 -16.80
CA GLU A 26 -0.96 0.53 -17.04
C GLU A 26 0.31 -0.06 -17.68
N LYS A 27 0.88 0.65 -18.67
CA LYS A 27 2.15 0.25 -19.28
C LYS A 27 3.30 0.19 -18.27
N ALA A 28 3.36 1.11 -17.30
CA ALA A 28 4.38 1.07 -16.26
C ALA A 28 4.21 -0.16 -15.36
N LEU A 29 2.98 -0.58 -15.07
CA LEU A 29 2.70 -1.82 -14.35
C LEU A 29 3.13 -3.04 -15.17
N TRP A 30 2.78 -3.09 -16.46
CA TRP A 30 3.18 -4.18 -17.36
C TRP A 30 4.71 -4.29 -17.46
N LEU A 31 5.42 -3.18 -17.67
CA LEU A 31 6.88 -3.12 -17.72
C LEU A 31 7.50 -3.59 -16.39
N PHE A 32 6.94 -3.19 -15.27
CA PHE A 32 7.40 -3.65 -13.95
C PHE A 32 7.33 -5.18 -13.78
N ARG A 33 6.33 -5.80 -14.37
CA ARG A 33 6.15 -7.25 -14.29
C ARG A 33 7.02 -8.01 -15.30
N ASN A 34 7.17 -7.49 -16.51
CA ASN A 34 7.73 -8.20 -17.66
C ASN A 34 9.12 -7.73 -18.08
N ARG A 35 9.52 -6.52 -17.71
CA ARG A 35 10.75 -5.88 -18.18
C ARG A 35 11.48 -5.16 -17.03
N LYS A 36 11.76 -5.92 -15.96
CA LYS A 36 12.54 -5.41 -14.82
C LYS A 36 13.95 -4.95 -15.20
N ASP A 37 14.47 -5.45 -16.32
CA ASP A 37 15.75 -5.03 -16.91
C ASP A 37 15.76 -3.55 -17.28
N LEU A 38 14.61 -2.90 -17.44
CA LEU A 38 14.47 -1.48 -17.75
C LEU A 38 14.32 -0.58 -16.53
N LEU A 39 14.25 -1.14 -15.33
CA LEU A 39 14.19 -0.36 -14.09
C LEU A 39 15.51 0.37 -13.86
N LEU A 40 15.41 1.66 -13.60
CA LEU A 40 16.56 2.44 -13.17
C LEU A 40 16.85 2.18 -11.69
N GLU A 41 18.12 2.15 -11.31
CA GLU A 41 18.52 2.14 -9.92
C GLU A 41 17.97 3.38 -9.20
N PRO A 42 17.45 3.22 -7.97
CA PRO A 42 16.96 4.35 -7.20
C PRO A 42 18.05 5.39 -6.97
N SER A 43 17.72 6.64 -7.21
CA SER A 43 18.62 7.77 -6.93
C SER A 43 18.95 7.85 -5.44
N SER A 44 20.03 8.56 -5.08
CA SER A 44 20.36 8.84 -3.68
C SER A 44 19.21 9.56 -2.96
N ALA A 45 18.53 10.46 -3.64
CA ALA A 45 17.34 11.14 -3.08
C ALA A 45 16.21 10.15 -2.78
N THR A 46 15.95 9.20 -3.68
CA THR A 46 14.94 8.14 -3.45
C THR A 46 15.33 7.24 -2.28
N LYS A 47 16.62 6.87 -2.16
CA LYS A 47 17.11 6.07 -1.03
C LYS A 47 16.91 6.80 0.31
N ASN A 48 17.22 8.09 0.37
CA ASN A 48 17.00 8.90 1.57
C ASN A 48 15.51 8.98 1.95
N ILE A 49 14.61 9.10 0.98
CA ILE A 49 13.15 9.09 1.23
C ILE A 49 12.71 7.76 1.85
N LEU A 50 13.24 6.64 1.36
CA LEU A 50 12.95 5.32 1.91
C LEU A 50 13.48 5.15 3.34
N GLU A 51 14.70 5.64 3.63
CA GLU A 51 15.29 5.62 4.97
C GLU A 51 14.47 6.44 5.97
N ILE A 52 14.03 7.64 5.57
CA ILE A 52 13.12 8.47 6.38
C ILE A 52 11.79 7.74 6.61
N GLY A 53 11.24 7.11 5.56
CA GLY A 53 10.02 6.31 5.68
C GLY A 53 10.16 5.20 6.73
N ASN A 54 11.26 4.44 6.68
CA ASN A 54 11.54 3.38 7.65
C ASN A 54 11.69 3.91 9.09
N LEU A 55 12.33 5.07 9.26
CA LEU A 55 12.45 5.72 10.57
C LEU A 55 11.09 6.11 11.14
N ILE A 56 10.24 6.73 10.33
CA ILE A 56 8.89 7.13 10.73
C ILE A 56 8.01 5.90 11.01
N GLY A 57 8.17 4.82 10.24
CA GLY A 57 7.52 3.54 10.52
C GLY A 57 7.87 2.99 11.90
N LYS A 58 9.15 3.00 12.28
CA LYS A 58 9.59 2.60 13.63
C LYS A 58 8.98 3.47 14.72
N LEU A 59 9.01 4.80 14.57
CA LEU A 59 8.38 5.71 15.52
C LEU A 59 6.87 5.46 15.65
N ALA A 60 6.21 5.06 14.56
CA ALA A 60 4.80 4.69 14.61
C ALA A 60 4.57 3.40 15.40
N MET A 61 5.44 2.40 15.26
CA MET A 61 5.38 1.17 16.06
C MET A 61 5.62 1.45 17.54
N ASP A 62 6.53 2.37 17.89
CA ASP A 62 6.81 2.76 19.28
C ASP A 62 5.60 3.37 20.00
N ASN A 63 4.59 3.89 19.27
CA ASN A 63 3.31 4.30 19.85
C ASN A 63 2.46 3.13 20.36
N TYR A 64 2.81 1.90 19.98
CA TYR A 64 2.02 0.71 20.29
C TYR A 64 2.93 -0.41 20.82
N PRO A 65 3.48 -0.28 22.05
CA PRO A 65 4.49 -1.18 22.59
C PRO A 65 4.02 -2.63 22.78
N THR A 66 2.72 -2.90 22.73
CA THR A 66 2.14 -4.25 22.79
C THR A 66 1.91 -4.88 21.44
N GLY A 67 2.23 -4.14 20.35
CA GLY A 67 2.05 -4.63 18.98
C GLY A 67 3.05 -5.73 18.62
N ILE A 68 2.62 -6.63 17.73
CA ILE A 68 3.45 -7.70 17.19
C ILE A 68 3.67 -7.49 15.70
N GLU A 69 4.89 -7.66 15.23
CA GLU A 69 5.25 -7.46 13.82
C GLU A 69 5.21 -8.78 13.04
N VAL A 70 4.61 -8.77 11.86
CA VAL A 70 4.69 -9.87 10.89
C VAL A 70 6.05 -9.81 10.21
N THR A 71 6.98 -10.64 10.67
CA THR A 71 8.34 -10.75 10.13
C THR A 71 8.46 -11.96 9.21
N THR A 72 8.25 -11.74 7.93
CA THR A 72 8.45 -12.75 6.87
C THR A 72 9.32 -12.17 5.77
N GLU A 73 9.92 -13.04 4.96
CA GLU A 73 10.63 -12.59 3.77
C GLU A 73 9.66 -11.83 2.85
N TYR A 74 10.13 -10.78 2.18
CA TYR A 74 9.26 -9.88 1.41
C TYR A 74 8.49 -10.58 0.27
N TRP A 75 8.99 -11.72 -0.21
CA TRP A 75 8.34 -12.55 -1.24
C TRP A 75 7.36 -13.59 -0.67
N ASP A 76 7.41 -13.86 0.64
CA ASP A 76 6.56 -14.87 1.28
C ASP A 76 5.22 -14.26 1.74
N ILE A 77 4.41 -13.88 0.77
CA ILE A 77 3.08 -13.31 1.01
C ILE A 77 2.17 -14.31 1.74
N ASN A 78 2.25 -15.58 1.38
CA ASN A 78 1.43 -16.62 2.02
C ASN A 78 1.83 -16.84 3.48
N GLY A 79 3.12 -16.80 3.80
CA GLY A 79 3.62 -16.82 5.17
C GLY A 79 3.14 -15.61 5.97
N ALA A 80 3.19 -14.40 5.38
CA ALA A 80 2.71 -13.18 6.01
C ALA A 80 1.20 -13.23 6.33
N ILE A 81 0.37 -13.74 5.40
CA ILE A 81 -1.07 -13.92 5.63
C ILE A 81 -1.33 -14.92 6.78
N LYS A 82 -0.61 -16.04 6.78
CA LYS A 82 -0.73 -17.05 7.85
C LYS A 82 -0.29 -16.50 9.20
N ALA A 83 0.81 -15.73 9.25
CA ALA A 83 1.30 -15.09 10.47
C ALA A 83 0.30 -14.05 10.99
N THR A 84 -0.26 -13.20 10.11
CA THR A 84 -1.31 -12.24 10.46
C THR A 84 -2.50 -12.95 11.11
N LYS A 85 -3.01 -14.00 10.47
CA LYS A 85 -4.14 -14.78 11.00
C LYS A 85 -3.80 -15.41 12.34
N LYS A 86 -2.63 -16.04 12.45
CA LYS A 86 -2.16 -16.64 13.70
C LYS A 86 -2.14 -15.62 14.84
N TYR A 87 -1.59 -14.43 14.61
CA TYR A 87 -1.51 -13.40 15.66
C TYR A 87 -2.90 -12.91 16.09
N ILE A 88 -3.85 -12.82 15.16
CA ILE A 88 -5.25 -12.52 15.48
C ILE A 88 -5.87 -13.63 16.34
N ASP A 89 -5.67 -14.89 15.96
CA ASP A 89 -6.20 -16.06 16.67
C ASP A 89 -5.55 -16.20 18.06
N ASP A 90 -4.28 -15.78 18.21
CA ASP A 90 -3.55 -15.72 19.50
C ASP A 90 -4.03 -14.55 20.40
N GLY A 91 -4.96 -13.70 19.93
CA GLY A 91 -5.56 -12.61 20.70
C GLY A 91 -4.77 -11.31 20.68
N ASN A 92 -3.85 -11.10 19.71
CA ASN A 92 -3.16 -9.83 19.58
C ASN A 92 -4.08 -8.75 19.00
N ASP A 93 -4.09 -7.59 19.62
CA ASP A 93 -4.95 -6.46 19.26
C ASP A 93 -4.25 -5.46 18.33
N ILE A 94 -2.93 -5.54 18.20
CA ILE A 94 -2.12 -4.64 17.36
C ILE A 94 -1.12 -5.48 16.59
N ILE A 95 -1.22 -5.45 15.26
CA ILE A 95 -0.38 -6.22 14.36
C ILE A 95 0.25 -5.27 13.35
N PHE A 96 1.57 -5.21 13.34
CA PHE A 96 2.34 -4.45 12.35
C PHE A 96 2.58 -5.30 11.11
N GLU A 97 2.64 -4.64 9.94
CA GLU A 97 2.83 -5.28 8.63
C GLU A 97 1.79 -6.39 8.35
N ALA A 98 0.60 -6.24 8.94
CA ALA A 98 -0.48 -7.20 8.76
C ALA A 98 -0.83 -7.34 7.27
N THR A 99 -0.95 -8.59 6.80
CA THR A 99 -1.12 -8.89 5.38
C THR A 99 -2.43 -9.60 5.12
N ALA A 100 -3.15 -9.17 4.09
CA ALA A 100 -4.39 -9.78 3.63
C ALA A 100 -4.35 -10.02 2.12
N LEU A 101 -5.19 -10.97 1.66
CA LEU A 101 -5.34 -11.36 0.26
C LEU A 101 -6.83 -11.40 -0.10
N HIS A 102 -7.22 -10.64 -1.11
CA HIS A 102 -8.57 -10.67 -1.64
C HIS A 102 -8.86 -12.05 -2.29
N PRO A 103 -9.88 -12.78 -1.85
CA PRO A 103 -10.06 -14.20 -2.20
C PRO A 103 -10.45 -14.46 -3.66
N ILE A 104 -10.94 -13.45 -4.38
CA ILE A 104 -11.36 -13.58 -5.78
C ILE A 104 -10.30 -13.03 -6.74
N THR A 105 -9.78 -11.83 -6.46
CA THR A 105 -8.85 -11.16 -7.39
C THR A 105 -7.40 -11.56 -7.16
N GLY A 106 -7.05 -12.11 -6.01
CA GLY A 106 -5.67 -12.32 -5.60
C GLY A 106 -4.91 -11.03 -5.29
N ALA A 107 -5.60 -9.89 -5.26
CA ALA A 107 -5.00 -8.63 -4.83
C ALA A 107 -4.59 -8.73 -3.36
N TYR A 108 -3.41 -8.25 -3.01
CA TYR A 108 -2.90 -8.35 -1.65
C TYR A 108 -2.30 -7.05 -1.16
N SER A 109 -2.36 -6.85 0.13
CA SER A 109 -1.79 -5.66 0.76
C SER A 109 -1.26 -5.96 2.15
N LYS A 110 -0.22 -5.21 2.51
CA LYS A 110 0.23 -5.04 3.89
C LYS A 110 -0.27 -3.70 4.38
N ILE A 111 -0.75 -3.65 5.61
CA ILE A 111 -1.05 -2.40 6.33
C ILE A 111 -0.01 -2.19 7.42
N ASP A 112 0.48 -0.97 7.58
CA ASP A 112 1.52 -0.68 8.56
C ASP A 112 1.07 -1.05 9.98
N ILE A 113 -0.18 -0.70 10.35
CA ILE A 113 -0.74 -1.07 11.66
C ILE A 113 -2.21 -1.50 11.49
N LEU A 114 -2.51 -2.74 11.84
CA LEU A 114 -3.86 -3.27 12.02
C LEU A 114 -4.17 -3.26 13.51
N LYS A 115 -5.14 -2.44 13.93
CA LYS A 115 -5.48 -2.27 15.35
C LYS A 115 -6.91 -2.72 15.63
N ARG A 116 -7.10 -3.64 16.60
CA ARG A 116 -8.42 -4.05 17.05
C ARG A 116 -9.09 -2.93 17.83
N VAL A 117 -10.37 -2.80 17.66
CA VAL A 117 -11.21 -1.91 18.49
C VAL A 117 -11.56 -2.68 19.77
N ASP A 118 -11.27 -2.08 20.91
CA ASP A 118 -11.37 -2.71 22.22
C ASP A 118 -12.70 -3.48 22.40
N ASN A 119 -12.60 -4.73 22.83
CA ASN A 119 -13.72 -5.63 23.10
C ASN A 119 -14.67 -5.90 21.91
N THR A 120 -14.17 -5.78 20.68
CA THR A 120 -14.95 -6.03 19.47
C THR A 120 -14.22 -6.93 18.47
N ASP A 121 -14.90 -7.30 17.40
CA ASP A 121 -14.32 -7.95 16.22
C ASP A 121 -14.02 -6.93 15.08
N LEU A 122 -14.05 -5.64 15.41
CA LEU A 122 -13.77 -4.55 14.48
C LEU A 122 -12.29 -4.18 14.48
N TRP A 123 -11.80 -3.71 13.33
CA TRP A 123 -10.43 -3.32 13.14
C TRP A 123 -10.32 -1.92 12.54
N ASP A 124 -9.29 -1.20 12.95
CA ASP A 124 -8.86 0.04 12.31
C ASP A 124 -7.63 -0.23 11.44
N LEU A 125 -7.63 0.34 10.25
CA LEU A 125 -6.46 0.37 9.37
C LEU A 125 -5.71 1.68 9.58
N ILE A 126 -4.41 1.60 9.85
CA ILE A 126 -3.57 2.78 10.03
C ILE A 126 -2.38 2.66 9.07
N GLU A 127 -2.31 3.57 8.10
CA GLU A 127 -1.20 3.72 7.16
C GLU A 127 -0.32 4.87 7.59
N VAL A 128 0.99 4.64 7.67
CA VAL A 128 1.99 5.61 8.12
C VAL A 128 2.65 6.28 6.91
N LYS A 129 2.78 7.59 6.95
CA LYS A 129 3.48 8.35 5.89
C LYS A 129 4.39 9.43 6.48
N SER A 130 5.61 9.53 5.95
CA SER A 130 6.58 10.57 6.29
C SER A 130 6.22 11.94 5.70
N SER A 131 4.95 12.33 5.79
CA SER A 131 4.45 13.62 5.31
C SER A 131 3.60 14.30 6.38
N THR A 132 3.40 15.61 6.23
CA THR A 132 2.62 16.43 7.18
C THR A 132 1.17 16.62 6.76
N LYS A 133 0.80 16.20 5.53
CA LYS A 133 -0.54 16.36 4.96
C LYS A 133 -0.95 15.11 4.19
N VAL A 134 -2.24 14.81 4.21
CA VAL A 134 -2.84 13.79 3.34
C VAL A 134 -2.77 14.26 1.90
N LYS A 135 -2.19 13.44 1.03
CA LYS A 135 -2.15 13.67 -0.43
C LYS A 135 -3.15 12.75 -1.12
N GLU A 136 -3.53 13.06 -2.36
CA GLU A 136 -4.55 12.27 -3.05
C GLU A 136 -4.14 10.80 -3.22
N TYR A 137 -2.90 10.56 -3.65
CA TYR A 137 -2.39 9.20 -3.79
C TYR A 137 -2.28 8.41 -2.46
N HIS A 138 -2.24 9.09 -1.31
CA HIS A 138 -2.35 8.41 -0.01
C HIS A 138 -3.75 7.83 0.20
N LYS A 139 -4.78 8.53 -0.28
CA LYS A 139 -6.16 8.04 -0.21
C LYS A 139 -6.36 6.81 -1.11
N ASP A 140 -5.76 6.82 -2.31
CA ASP A 140 -5.79 5.67 -3.22
C ASP A 140 -5.07 4.46 -2.62
N ASP A 141 -3.93 4.71 -1.99
CA ASP A 141 -3.12 3.71 -1.29
C ASP A 141 -3.94 3.01 -0.19
N LEU A 142 -4.54 3.79 0.73
CA LEU A 142 -5.32 3.26 1.83
C LEU A 142 -6.69 2.70 1.37
N ALA A 143 -7.28 3.24 0.30
CA ALA A 143 -8.52 2.72 -0.28
C ALA A 143 -8.32 1.31 -0.87
N PHE A 144 -7.17 1.05 -1.52
CA PHE A 144 -6.83 -0.29 -1.99
C PHE A 144 -6.60 -1.26 -0.81
N GLN A 145 -5.95 -0.82 0.25
CA GLN A 145 -5.75 -1.64 1.45
C GLN A 145 -7.10 -1.99 2.09
N TYR A 146 -7.98 -1.00 2.25
CA TYR A 146 -9.34 -1.23 2.74
C TYR A 146 -10.10 -2.24 1.87
N TYR A 147 -10.01 -2.11 0.54
CA TYR A 147 -10.61 -3.05 -0.40
C TYR A 147 -10.13 -4.49 -0.15
N VAL A 148 -8.84 -4.68 -0.02
CA VAL A 148 -8.27 -6.01 0.22
C VAL A 148 -8.70 -6.55 1.57
N PHE A 149 -8.53 -5.79 2.66
CA PHE A 149 -8.83 -6.25 4.00
C PHE A 149 -10.33 -6.53 4.20
N SER A 150 -11.22 -5.62 3.79
CA SER A 150 -12.67 -5.79 3.95
C SER A 150 -13.20 -7.00 3.18
N ASN A 151 -12.67 -7.28 1.98
CA ASN A 151 -13.06 -8.46 1.21
C ASN A 151 -12.36 -9.75 1.65
N SER A 152 -11.35 -9.66 2.52
CA SER A 152 -10.69 -10.82 3.15
C SER A 152 -11.34 -11.26 4.46
N GLY A 153 -12.49 -10.67 4.81
CA GLY A 153 -13.28 -11.01 5.99
C GLY A 153 -13.01 -10.17 7.24
N TYR A 154 -12.13 -9.16 7.14
CA TYR A 154 -11.91 -8.21 8.23
C TYR A 154 -13.04 -7.18 8.29
N LYS A 155 -13.62 -6.96 9.46
CA LYS A 155 -14.62 -5.93 9.68
C LYS A 155 -13.94 -4.60 10.01
N ILE A 156 -13.74 -3.76 9.01
CA ILE A 156 -13.04 -2.49 9.18
C ILE A 156 -13.99 -1.40 9.66
N ARG A 157 -13.68 -0.80 10.82
CA ARG A 157 -14.40 0.34 11.38
C ARG A 157 -13.94 1.63 10.72
N ASN A 158 -12.66 1.97 10.89
CA ASN A 158 -12.07 3.22 10.40
C ASN A 158 -10.75 2.97 9.65
N SER A 159 -10.38 3.97 8.87
CA SER A 159 -9.12 4.03 8.12
C SER A 159 -8.42 5.35 8.42
N TYR A 160 -7.22 5.25 9.01
CA TYR A 160 -6.45 6.40 9.45
C TYR A 160 -5.17 6.56 8.66
N MET A 161 -4.82 7.81 8.41
CA MET A 161 -3.48 8.17 7.98
C MET A 161 -2.71 8.68 9.20
N MET A 162 -1.59 8.04 9.53
CA MET A 162 -0.67 8.51 10.57
C MET A 162 0.42 9.34 9.91
N LEU A 163 0.48 10.63 10.25
CA LEU A 163 1.35 11.63 9.62
C LEU A 163 2.21 12.33 10.66
N ILE A 164 3.30 12.92 10.19
CA ILE A 164 4.12 13.79 11.03
C ILE A 164 3.30 15.04 11.41
N ASP A 165 3.29 15.36 12.69
CA ASP A 165 2.74 16.62 13.19
C ASP A 165 3.81 17.72 13.11
N ASN A 166 3.62 18.65 12.18
CA ASN A 166 4.54 19.77 11.98
C ASN A 166 4.45 20.88 13.05
N SER A 167 3.54 20.74 14.02
CA SER A 167 3.49 21.60 15.20
C SER A 167 4.34 21.07 16.37
N TYR A 168 4.85 19.83 16.23
CA TYR A 168 5.69 19.22 17.27
C TYR A 168 7.02 19.94 17.40
N GLU A 169 7.30 20.40 18.61
CA GLU A 169 8.60 20.96 19.01
C GLU A 169 9.40 19.93 19.79
N ARG A 170 10.56 19.56 19.28
CA ARG A 170 11.43 18.60 19.92
C ARG A 170 12.16 19.24 21.11
N ILE A 171 11.99 18.65 22.28
CA ILE A 171 12.74 18.98 23.50
C ILE A 171 13.40 17.68 24.00
N GLY A 172 14.71 17.56 23.82
CA GLY A 172 15.43 16.31 24.15
C GLY A 172 15.25 15.20 23.10
N ASP A 173 14.89 14.00 23.54
CA ASP A 173 14.62 12.87 22.65
C ASP A 173 13.29 13.03 21.92
N ILE A 174 13.14 12.34 20.77
CA ILE A 174 11.89 12.36 20.02
C ILE A 174 10.83 11.61 20.83
N ASP A 175 9.69 12.27 21.07
CA ASP A 175 8.50 11.66 21.66
C ASP A 175 7.60 11.10 20.53
N PRO A 176 7.56 9.77 20.32
CA PRO A 176 6.78 9.18 19.22
C PRO A 176 5.28 9.44 19.34
N THR A 177 4.77 9.66 20.56
CA THR A 177 3.34 9.90 20.80
C THR A 177 2.89 11.32 20.43
N LYS A 178 3.84 12.25 20.28
CA LYS A 178 3.57 13.66 19.96
C LYS A 178 3.98 14.06 18.55
N ILE A 179 5.03 13.39 18.00
CA ILE A 179 5.51 13.70 16.64
C ILE A 179 4.57 13.18 15.55
N LEU A 180 3.71 12.19 15.87
CA LEU A 180 2.78 11.60 14.94
C LEU A 180 1.32 11.90 15.32
N ARG A 181 0.49 12.12 14.30
CA ARG A 181 -0.95 12.35 14.49
C ARG A 181 -1.77 11.48 13.56
N LEU A 182 -2.93 10.99 14.05
CA LEU A 182 -3.90 10.26 13.27
C LEU A 182 -4.89 11.22 12.60
N ILE A 183 -5.15 10.98 11.32
CA ILE A 183 -6.18 11.69 10.55
C ILE A 183 -7.16 10.65 10.03
N ASP A 184 -8.42 10.75 10.43
CA ASP A 184 -9.49 9.88 9.94
C ASP A 184 -9.83 10.27 8.49
N ILE A 185 -9.68 9.30 7.57
CA ILE A 185 -10.07 9.42 6.17
C ILE A 185 -11.02 8.30 5.74
N SER A 186 -11.74 7.73 6.69
CA SER A 186 -12.63 6.58 6.48
C SER A 186 -13.69 6.83 5.42
N GLU A 187 -14.29 8.02 5.42
CA GLU A 187 -15.31 8.37 4.43
C GLU A 187 -14.71 8.43 3.01
N GLN A 188 -13.56 9.10 2.88
CA GLN A 188 -12.87 9.21 1.58
C GLN A 188 -12.46 7.84 1.04
N VAL A 189 -11.98 6.95 1.91
CA VAL A 189 -11.61 5.57 1.58
C VAL A 189 -12.84 4.76 1.15
N LYS A 190 -13.95 4.84 1.90
CA LYS A 190 -15.20 4.12 1.58
C LYS A 190 -15.81 4.60 0.26
N ASN A 191 -15.78 5.90 -0.01
CA ASN A 191 -16.32 6.47 -1.25
C ASN A 191 -15.56 6.03 -2.51
N LYS A 192 -14.29 5.62 -2.39
CA LYS A 192 -13.48 5.11 -3.51
C LYS A 192 -13.70 3.62 -3.83
N GLN A 193 -14.45 2.85 -3.04
CA GLN A 193 -14.46 1.39 -3.15
C GLN A 193 -14.96 0.86 -4.49
N ASN A 194 -15.98 1.47 -5.09
CA ASN A 194 -16.48 1.06 -6.41
C ASN A 194 -15.42 1.26 -7.50
N GLU A 195 -14.69 2.37 -7.44
CA GLU A 195 -13.60 2.68 -8.36
C GLU A 195 -12.42 1.72 -8.16
N VAL A 196 -12.01 1.50 -6.90
CA VAL A 196 -10.92 0.55 -6.56
C VAL A 196 -11.23 -0.85 -7.07
N ASN A 197 -12.45 -1.35 -6.86
CA ASN A 197 -12.87 -2.65 -7.35
C ASN A 197 -12.76 -2.74 -8.88
N ARG A 198 -13.33 -1.77 -9.60
CA ARG A 198 -13.29 -1.73 -11.07
C ARG A 198 -11.84 -1.73 -11.58
N ILE A 199 -11.03 -0.79 -11.09
CA ILE A 199 -9.63 -0.65 -11.53
C ILE A 199 -8.80 -1.89 -11.17
N THR A 200 -9.01 -2.48 -9.98
CA THR A 200 -8.28 -3.71 -9.60
C THR A 200 -8.57 -4.83 -10.58
N LEU A 201 -9.84 -5.02 -10.99
CA LEU A 201 -10.21 -6.03 -11.99
C LEU A 201 -9.59 -5.74 -13.36
N GLU A 202 -9.64 -4.49 -13.80
CA GLU A 202 -9.02 -4.06 -15.07
C GLU A 202 -7.51 -4.33 -15.07
N LEU A 203 -6.80 -3.94 -14.02
CA LEU A 203 -5.35 -4.17 -13.89
C LEU A 203 -4.99 -5.66 -13.78
N CYS A 204 -5.79 -6.46 -13.06
CA CYS A 204 -5.58 -7.91 -13.00
C CYS A 204 -5.77 -8.55 -14.38
N ASN A 205 -6.76 -8.11 -15.16
CA ASN A 205 -6.99 -8.60 -16.51
C ASN A 205 -5.85 -8.20 -17.46
N SER A 206 -5.40 -6.95 -17.40
CA SER A 206 -4.30 -6.47 -18.25
C SER A 206 -2.98 -7.20 -17.99
N LEU A 207 -2.76 -7.69 -16.77
CA LEU A 207 -1.58 -8.50 -16.45
C LEU A 207 -1.60 -9.90 -17.08
N THR A 208 -2.74 -10.36 -17.59
CA THR A 208 -2.84 -11.62 -18.34
C THR A 208 -2.54 -11.45 -19.83
N GLU A 209 -2.52 -10.21 -20.32
CA GLU A 209 -2.21 -9.90 -21.71
C GLU A 209 -0.70 -10.01 -21.97
N THR A 210 -0.35 -10.57 -23.14
CA THR A 210 1.06 -10.82 -23.50
C THR A 210 1.76 -9.64 -24.13
N GLY A 211 0.99 -8.64 -24.57
CA GLY A 211 1.51 -7.47 -25.31
C GLY A 211 1.76 -6.27 -24.41
N GLU A 212 2.79 -5.46 -24.76
CA GLU A 212 3.03 -4.18 -24.11
C GLU A 212 1.87 -3.21 -24.39
N PRO A 213 1.21 -2.64 -23.34
CA PRO A 213 0.11 -1.70 -23.50
C PRO A 213 0.54 -0.44 -24.27
N LYS A 214 -0.34 0.02 -25.17
CA LYS A 214 -0.11 1.25 -25.97
C LYS A 214 -0.55 2.46 -25.17
N GLU A 215 0.38 3.06 -24.44
CA GLU A 215 0.15 4.25 -23.63
C GLU A 215 0.89 5.46 -24.17
N LYS A 216 0.20 6.61 -24.20
CA LYS A 216 0.82 7.88 -24.59
C LYS A 216 1.67 8.42 -23.44
N ILE A 217 2.86 8.97 -23.79
CA ILE A 217 3.65 9.75 -22.86
C ILE A 217 2.96 11.08 -22.55
N GLY A 218 3.26 11.67 -21.38
CA GLY A 218 2.69 12.96 -20.97
C GLY A 218 2.84 13.19 -19.47
N GLU A 219 1.96 14.02 -18.91
CA GLU A 219 2.00 14.44 -17.50
C GLU A 219 2.04 13.28 -16.49
N LYS A 220 1.35 12.18 -16.78
CA LYS A 220 1.37 10.95 -15.95
C LYS A 220 2.77 10.33 -15.80
N CYS A 221 3.73 10.66 -16.67
CA CYS A 221 5.11 10.19 -16.53
C CYS A 221 5.88 10.93 -15.43
N PHE A 222 5.32 12.01 -14.88
CA PHE A 222 5.93 12.86 -13.86
C PHE A 222 5.10 12.95 -12.57
N LYS A 223 3.81 12.63 -12.62
CA LYS A 223 2.87 12.75 -11.51
C LYS A 223 2.06 11.48 -11.30
N PRO A 224 1.77 11.12 -10.03
CA PRO A 224 2.21 11.75 -8.77
C PRO A 224 3.69 11.55 -8.47
N PHE A 225 4.36 10.61 -9.17
CA PHE A 225 5.79 10.31 -9.06
C PHE A 225 6.43 10.27 -10.44
N GLU A 226 7.73 10.55 -10.52
CA GLU A 226 8.47 10.29 -11.76
C GLU A 226 8.45 8.78 -12.07
N CYS A 227 8.09 8.45 -13.31
CA CYS A 227 7.94 7.06 -13.72
C CYS A 227 9.31 6.40 -13.90
N ASP A 228 9.52 5.24 -13.26
CA ASP A 228 10.77 4.48 -13.35
C ASP A 228 11.13 4.04 -14.78
N PHE A 229 10.15 4.03 -15.69
CA PHE A 229 10.30 3.65 -17.11
C PHE A 229 10.32 4.84 -18.06
N LYS A 230 10.46 6.07 -17.54
CA LYS A 230 10.46 7.29 -18.34
C LYS A 230 11.53 7.22 -19.44
N SER A 231 12.75 6.86 -19.10
CA SER A 231 13.86 6.76 -20.07
C SER A 231 13.55 5.82 -21.23
N TYR A 232 12.87 4.71 -20.98
CA TYR A 232 12.44 3.77 -22.02
C TYR A 232 11.35 4.37 -22.91
N CYS A 233 10.31 4.95 -22.31
CA CYS A 233 9.17 5.48 -23.05
C CYS A 233 9.49 6.76 -23.83
N TRP A 234 10.42 7.58 -23.34
CA TRP A 234 10.78 8.88 -23.91
C TRP A 234 11.99 8.84 -24.85
N LYS A 235 12.59 7.68 -25.08
CA LYS A 235 13.80 7.54 -25.93
C LYS A 235 13.69 8.12 -27.35
N HIS A 236 12.48 8.33 -27.85
CA HIS A 236 12.19 8.88 -29.16
C HIS A 236 11.89 10.39 -29.14
N VAL A 237 11.84 11.00 -27.95
CA VAL A 237 11.56 12.43 -27.77
C VAL A 237 12.89 13.17 -27.89
N PRO A 238 13.01 14.16 -28.77
CA PRO A 238 14.23 14.99 -28.89
C PRO A 238 14.49 15.77 -27.58
N ASP A 239 15.76 16.05 -27.29
CA ASP A 239 16.19 16.81 -26.11
C ASP A 239 15.55 18.21 -26.05
N TYR A 240 15.33 18.83 -27.22
CA TYR A 240 14.62 20.10 -27.36
C TYR A 240 13.19 19.88 -27.84
N SER A 241 12.34 19.40 -26.95
CA SER A 241 10.90 19.22 -27.20
C SER A 241 10.07 20.20 -26.38
N ILE A 242 8.79 20.34 -26.73
CA ILE A 242 7.83 21.15 -25.95
C ILE A 242 7.34 20.46 -24.67
N TYR A 243 7.84 19.28 -24.38
CA TYR A 243 7.53 18.51 -23.17
C TYR A 243 8.51 18.85 -22.05
#